data_481f81b5208e5ca420ed6cb2bdb260b1
#
_entry.id   481f81b5208e5ca420ed6cb2bdb260b1
#
_cell.length_a   1.000
_cell.length_b   1.000
_cell.length_c   1.000
_cell.angle_alpha   90.00
_cell.angle_beta   90.00
_cell.angle_gamma   90.00
#
_symmetry.space_group_name_H-M   'P 1'
#
loop_
_entity.id
_entity.type
_entity.pdbx_description
1 polymer ?
#
loop_
_entity_poly.entity_id
_entity_poly.type
_entity_poly.pdbx_seq_one_letter_code
_entity_poly.pdbx_strand_id
1 'polypeptide(L)'
;AACYAYVAFQTAYLKCHYPSEFMAALLTSVLDNTGKVIEYSGECARLGIKVLPPDINISGSGFTAEDSGRIRFGLNAVKNVGTRLIERSVEERQEKPYTSLYDFCKRMHGTELNRRTVESLIKAGAFDNLGSNRRSLVEATEGVLKSIESDSRKNLDGQIDLFSMMSGMDDTSAADSYEIKPCPEYTHAELLQEEKEVSGLYLSGHPLDAYREQSARCAPHASKA
;
A
#
# COMPACT_ATOMS: atom_id res chain seq x y z
N ALA A 1 -18.49 -7.85 36.48
CA ALA A 1 -17.03 -7.92 36.79
C ALA A 1 -16.40 -9.20 36.21
N ALA A 2 -16.96 -10.41 36.49
CA ALA A 2 -16.35 -11.67 36.05
C ALA A 2 -16.18 -11.81 34.49
N CYS A 3 -17.18 -11.40 33.71
CA CYS A 3 -17.14 -11.46 32.25
C CYS A 3 -16.00 -10.59 31.68
N TYR A 4 -15.81 -9.38 32.22
CA TYR A 4 -14.70 -8.51 31.75
C TYR A 4 -13.33 -9.05 32.16
N ALA A 5 -13.20 -9.69 33.32
CA ALA A 5 -11.97 -10.33 33.75
C ALA A 5 -11.59 -11.49 32.81
N TYR A 6 -12.58 -12.25 32.34
CA TYR A 6 -12.36 -13.33 31.38
C TYR A 6 -11.88 -12.80 30.01
N VAL A 7 -12.49 -11.75 29.48
CA VAL A 7 -12.06 -11.11 28.24
C VAL A 7 -10.66 -10.51 28.39
N ALA A 8 -10.36 -9.86 29.54
CA ALA A 8 -9.04 -9.32 29.81
C ALA A 8 -7.96 -10.42 29.84
N PHE A 9 -8.27 -11.58 30.43
CA PHE A 9 -7.38 -12.72 30.42
C PHE A 9 -7.15 -13.26 28.99
N GLN A 10 -8.21 -13.40 28.19
CA GLN A 10 -8.10 -13.87 26.81
C GLN A 10 -7.22 -12.94 25.96
N THR A 11 -7.44 -11.62 26.05
CA THR A 11 -6.65 -10.64 25.30
C THR A 11 -5.18 -10.62 25.74
N ALA A 12 -4.92 -10.73 27.05
CA ALA A 12 -3.57 -10.83 27.57
C ALA A 12 -2.86 -12.12 27.12
N TYR A 13 -3.59 -13.25 27.12
CA TYR A 13 -3.08 -14.54 26.62
C TYR A 13 -2.71 -14.44 25.14
N LEU A 14 -3.60 -13.90 24.28
CA LEU A 14 -3.34 -13.74 22.86
C LEU A 14 -2.14 -12.81 22.61
N LYS A 15 -2.06 -11.68 23.31
CA LYS A 15 -0.92 -10.76 23.19
C LYS A 15 0.40 -11.43 23.58
N CYS A 16 0.38 -12.33 24.58
CA CYS A 16 1.58 -13.02 25.06
C CYS A 16 2.04 -14.12 24.09
N HIS A 17 1.12 -14.94 23.58
CA HIS A 17 1.44 -16.14 22.80
C HIS A 17 1.42 -15.91 21.27
N TYR A 18 0.64 -14.92 20.80
CA TYR A 18 0.44 -14.58 19.38
C TYR A 18 0.53 -13.07 19.16
N PRO A 19 1.68 -12.44 19.52
CA PRO A 19 1.78 -10.98 19.53
C PRO A 19 1.58 -10.34 18.16
N SER A 20 2.05 -10.96 17.07
CA SER A 20 1.92 -10.40 15.72
C SER A 20 0.45 -10.42 15.25
N GLU A 21 -0.24 -11.53 15.45
CA GLU A 21 -1.64 -11.70 15.08
C GLU A 21 -2.54 -10.80 15.93
N PHE A 22 -2.25 -10.71 17.25
CA PHE A 22 -2.96 -9.82 18.15
C PHE A 22 -2.81 -8.35 17.74
N MET A 23 -1.58 -7.91 17.46
CA MET A 23 -1.33 -6.53 17.05
C MET A 23 -1.88 -6.22 15.67
N ALA A 24 -1.85 -7.16 14.72
CA ALA A 24 -2.48 -6.99 13.41
C ALA A 24 -4.00 -6.83 13.52
N ALA A 25 -4.66 -7.63 14.35
CA ALA A 25 -6.09 -7.50 14.63
C ALA A 25 -6.42 -6.18 15.33
N LEU A 26 -5.59 -5.77 16.30
CA LEU A 26 -5.76 -4.50 17.02
C LEU A 26 -5.60 -3.30 16.08
N LEU A 27 -4.56 -3.27 15.24
CA LEU A 27 -4.36 -2.24 14.23
C LEU A 27 -5.52 -2.17 13.24
N THR A 28 -6.03 -3.33 12.81
CA THR A 28 -7.19 -3.42 11.91
C THR A 28 -8.46 -2.86 12.55
N SER A 29 -8.65 -3.05 13.85
CA SER A 29 -9.84 -2.53 14.58
C SER A 29 -9.87 -0.99 14.69
N VAL A 30 -8.77 -0.31 14.43
CA VAL A 30 -8.62 1.15 14.57
C VAL A 30 -8.22 1.86 13.26
N LEU A 31 -8.47 1.24 12.11
CA LEU A 31 -8.11 1.78 10.78
C LEU A 31 -8.58 3.23 10.57
N ASP A 32 -9.74 3.58 11.08
CA ASP A 32 -10.33 4.92 10.95
C ASP A 32 -9.65 5.98 11.85
N ASN A 33 -8.76 5.55 12.75
CA ASN A 33 -8.10 6.42 13.71
C ASN A 33 -6.57 6.39 13.55
N THR A 34 -6.06 7.27 12.68
CA THR A 34 -4.61 7.37 12.40
C THR A 34 -3.77 7.54 13.67
N GLY A 35 -4.27 8.28 14.69
CA GLY A 35 -3.55 8.46 15.95
C GLY A 35 -3.36 7.14 16.70
N LYS A 36 -4.38 6.28 16.72
CA LYS A 36 -4.30 4.95 17.31
C LYS A 36 -3.42 4.00 16.49
N VAL A 37 -3.46 4.09 15.18
CA VAL A 37 -2.56 3.33 14.30
C VAL A 37 -1.10 3.67 14.61
N ILE A 38 -0.76 4.96 14.79
CA ILE A 38 0.58 5.40 15.17
C ILE A 38 0.98 4.86 16.55
N GLU A 39 0.10 4.99 17.55
CA GLU A 39 0.33 4.51 18.92
C GLU A 39 0.63 2.99 18.93
N TYR A 40 -0.20 2.20 18.25
CA TYR A 40 -0.05 0.74 18.23
C TYR A 40 1.10 0.27 17.34
N SER A 41 1.44 1.03 16.30
CA SER A 41 2.67 0.76 15.54
C SER A 41 3.92 1.00 16.38
N GLY A 42 3.92 2.00 17.25
CA GLY A 42 4.96 2.20 18.25
C GLY A 42 5.06 1.04 19.25
N GLU A 43 3.91 0.48 19.67
CA GLU A 43 3.88 -0.73 20.51
C GLU A 43 4.42 -1.96 19.76
N CYS A 44 4.11 -2.12 18.46
CA CYS A 44 4.72 -3.16 17.63
C CYS A 44 6.25 -3.07 17.65
N ALA A 45 6.81 -1.87 17.46
CA ALA A 45 8.25 -1.66 17.51
C ALA A 45 8.86 -2.04 18.86
N ARG A 46 8.17 -1.73 20.00
CA ARG A 46 8.58 -2.15 21.34
C ARG A 46 8.57 -3.65 21.55
N LEU A 47 7.63 -4.35 20.90
CA LEU A 47 7.53 -5.82 20.91
C LEU A 47 8.49 -6.49 19.93
N GLY A 48 9.30 -5.72 19.17
CA GLY A 48 10.19 -6.24 18.15
C GLY A 48 9.47 -6.67 16.87
N ILE A 49 8.20 -6.27 16.69
CA ILE A 49 7.38 -6.58 15.51
C ILE A 49 7.59 -5.48 14.48
N LYS A 50 8.02 -5.85 13.27
CA LYS A 50 8.23 -4.92 12.17
C LYS A 50 6.95 -4.73 11.35
N VAL A 51 6.50 -3.49 11.20
CA VAL A 51 5.44 -3.13 10.25
C VAL A 51 6.06 -2.92 8.87
N LEU A 52 5.63 -3.71 7.90
CA LEU A 52 6.10 -3.68 6.51
C LEU A 52 5.22 -2.74 5.68
N PRO A 53 5.75 -2.06 4.65
CA PRO A 53 4.96 -1.22 3.75
C PRO A 53 3.87 -2.04 3.04
N PRO A 54 2.80 -1.39 2.55
CA PRO A 54 1.77 -2.06 1.77
C PRO A 54 2.33 -2.57 0.44
N ASP A 55 1.68 -3.60 -0.11
CA ASP A 55 1.95 -4.15 -1.43
C ASP A 55 0.62 -4.48 -2.10
N ILE A 56 0.42 -4.02 -3.33
CA ILE A 56 -0.86 -4.17 -4.03
C ILE A 56 -1.21 -5.64 -4.30
N ASN A 57 -0.19 -6.49 -4.44
CA ASN A 57 -0.37 -7.92 -4.71
C ASN A 57 -0.45 -8.79 -3.45
N ILE A 58 0.01 -8.29 -2.29
CA ILE A 58 0.11 -9.08 -1.05
C ILE A 58 -0.84 -8.57 0.03
N SER A 59 -0.88 -7.23 0.26
CA SER A 59 -1.62 -6.63 1.37
C SER A 59 -3.11 -6.91 1.30
N GLY A 60 -3.71 -7.26 2.43
CA GLY A 60 -5.17 -7.30 2.57
C GLY A 60 -5.77 -5.92 2.79
N SER A 61 -7.08 -5.86 2.98
CA SER A 61 -7.78 -4.64 3.38
C SER A 61 -7.31 -4.14 4.76
N GLY A 62 -7.16 -5.04 5.74
CA GLY A 62 -6.61 -4.75 7.06
C GLY A 62 -5.15 -5.14 7.20
N PHE A 63 -4.60 -4.91 8.39
CA PHE A 63 -3.26 -5.38 8.74
C PHE A 63 -3.24 -6.90 8.86
N THR A 64 -2.20 -7.55 8.36
CA THR A 64 -2.05 -9.01 8.40
C THR A 64 -0.69 -9.40 8.95
N ALA A 65 -0.66 -10.36 9.87
CA ALA A 65 0.59 -10.98 10.29
C ALA A 65 1.07 -11.91 9.18
N GLU A 66 2.34 -11.76 8.74
CA GLU A 66 2.95 -12.66 7.76
C GLU A 66 3.62 -13.84 8.45
N ASP A 67 4.34 -13.56 9.54
CA ASP A 67 4.98 -14.54 10.41
C ASP A 67 5.27 -13.90 11.77
N SER A 68 5.88 -14.67 12.67
CA SER A 68 6.22 -14.15 14.00
C SER A 68 7.22 -12.99 13.88
N GLY A 69 6.76 -11.79 14.12
CA GLY A 69 7.57 -10.57 14.12
C GLY A 69 7.40 -9.63 12.93
N ARG A 70 6.50 -9.95 11.97
CA ARG A 70 6.20 -9.06 10.83
C ARG A 70 4.70 -8.89 10.62
N ILE A 71 4.29 -7.64 10.43
CA ILE A 71 2.91 -7.28 10.09
C ILE A 71 2.93 -6.48 8.80
N ARG A 72 2.13 -6.90 7.82
CA ARG A 72 1.92 -6.17 6.57
C ARG A 72 0.90 -5.05 6.76
N PHE A 73 1.22 -3.86 6.25
CA PHE A 73 0.32 -2.70 6.28
C PHE A 73 -0.92 -2.95 5.43
N GLY A 74 -2.10 -2.68 5.99
CA GLY A 74 -3.38 -2.84 5.30
C GLY A 74 -3.65 -1.70 4.31
N LEU A 75 -4.19 -2.04 3.14
CA LEU A 75 -4.46 -1.04 2.09
C LEU A 75 -5.52 -0.01 2.51
N ASN A 76 -6.49 -0.38 3.34
CA ASN A 76 -7.50 0.57 3.87
C ASN A 76 -6.93 1.55 4.91
N ALA A 77 -5.73 1.31 5.44
CA ALA A 77 -5.06 2.26 6.32
C ALA A 77 -4.38 3.41 5.55
N VAL A 78 -4.29 3.32 4.22
CA VAL A 78 -3.82 4.39 3.35
C VAL A 78 -4.94 5.42 3.16
N LYS A 79 -4.63 6.69 3.42
CA LYS A 79 -5.61 7.78 3.26
C LYS A 79 -6.09 7.92 1.81
N ASN A 80 -7.29 8.42 1.65
CA ASN A 80 -7.96 8.67 0.37
C ASN A 80 -8.22 7.41 -0.46
N VAL A 81 -8.21 6.24 0.16
CA VAL A 81 -8.47 4.96 -0.50
C VAL A 81 -9.80 4.42 0.00
N GLY A 82 -10.73 4.14 -0.92
CA GLY A 82 -12.05 3.62 -0.60
C GLY A 82 -12.03 2.11 -0.33
N THR A 83 -12.75 1.65 0.70
CA THR A 83 -12.83 0.24 1.08
C THR A 83 -13.29 -0.65 -0.07
N ARG A 84 -14.32 -0.24 -0.83
CA ARG A 84 -14.83 -1.02 -1.98
C ARG A 84 -13.80 -1.22 -3.07
N LEU A 85 -12.98 -0.19 -3.35
CA LEU A 85 -11.90 -0.31 -4.32
C LEU A 85 -10.90 -1.38 -3.90
N ILE A 86 -10.53 -1.38 -2.62
CA ILE A 86 -9.56 -2.34 -2.10
C ILE A 86 -10.12 -3.75 -2.06
N GLU A 87 -11.37 -3.95 -1.61
CA GLU A 87 -12.02 -5.26 -1.61
C GLU A 87 -12.01 -5.85 -3.03
N ARG A 88 -12.46 -5.08 -4.02
CA ARG A 88 -12.41 -5.51 -5.41
C ARG A 88 -10.98 -5.75 -5.91
N SER A 89 -10.03 -4.90 -5.55
CA SER A 89 -8.62 -5.10 -5.91
C SER A 89 -8.05 -6.42 -5.35
N VAL A 90 -8.42 -6.76 -4.12
CA VAL A 90 -8.01 -8.02 -3.47
C VAL A 90 -8.66 -9.24 -4.14
N GLU A 91 -9.91 -9.14 -4.57
CA GLU A 91 -10.62 -10.19 -5.33
C GLU A 91 -9.98 -10.40 -6.71
N GLU A 92 -9.84 -9.34 -7.48
CA GLU A 92 -9.30 -9.37 -8.84
C GLU A 92 -7.87 -9.95 -8.93
N ARG A 93 -7.01 -9.64 -7.97
CA ARG A 93 -5.63 -10.15 -7.97
C ARG A 93 -5.53 -11.66 -7.68
N GLN A 94 -6.59 -12.28 -7.13
CA GLN A 94 -6.61 -13.74 -6.92
C GLN A 94 -6.62 -14.51 -8.24
N GLU A 95 -7.24 -13.94 -9.29
CA GLU A 95 -7.19 -14.53 -10.62
C GLU A 95 -5.83 -14.31 -11.29
N LYS A 96 -5.31 -13.09 -11.22
CA LYS A 96 -4.02 -12.72 -11.80
C LYS A 96 -3.39 -11.56 -11.02
N PRO A 97 -2.15 -11.69 -10.52
CA PRO A 97 -1.43 -10.57 -9.89
C PRO A 97 -1.31 -9.38 -10.83
N TYR A 98 -1.28 -8.17 -10.26
CA TYR A 98 -1.02 -6.96 -11.02
C TYR A 98 0.43 -6.92 -11.48
N THR A 99 0.63 -6.60 -12.77
CA THR A 99 1.95 -6.56 -13.39
C THR A 99 2.50 -5.14 -13.55
N SER A 100 1.62 -4.13 -13.56
CA SER A 100 1.97 -2.72 -13.71
C SER A 100 0.90 -1.81 -13.10
N LEU A 101 1.23 -0.51 -12.96
CA LEU A 101 0.26 0.51 -12.59
C LEU A 101 -0.88 0.59 -13.62
N TYR A 102 -0.55 0.47 -14.91
CA TYR A 102 -1.55 0.49 -15.98
C TYR A 102 -2.53 -0.68 -15.88
N ASP A 103 -2.02 -1.91 -15.65
CA ASP A 103 -2.83 -3.11 -15.46
C ASP A 103 -3.79 -2.95 -14.27
N PHE A 104 -3.29 -2.43 -13.14
CA PHE A 104 -4.12 -2.12 -11.97
C PHE A 104 -5.23 -1.12 -12.30
N CYS A 105 -4.87 0.02 -12.89
CA CYS A 105 -5.83 1.07 -13.20
C CYS A 105 -6.88 0.61 -14.25
N LYS A 106 -6.46 -0.19 -15.23
CA LYS A 106 -7.35 -0.74 -16.26
C LYS A 106 -8.39 -1.70 -15.66
N ARG A 107 -7.96 -2.62 -14.80
CA ARG A 107 -8.84 -3.59 -14.13
C ARG A 107 -9.74 -2.94 -13.09
N MET A 108 -9.29 -1.85 -12.46
CA MET A 108 -10.08 -1.07 -11.51
C MET A 108 -10.92 0.02 -12.17
N HIS A 109 -10.86 0.18 -13.50
CA HIS A 109 -11.69 1.16 -14.21
C HIS A 109 -13.19 0.91 -13.99
N GLY A 110 -13.96 1.99 -13.82
CA GLY A 110 -15.39 1.90 -13.49
C GLY A 110 -15.71 1.71 -12.00
N THR A 111 -14.68 1.70 -11.14
CA THR A 111 -14.83 1.78 -9.69
C THR A 111 -14.61 3.22 -9.18
N GLU A 112 -14.55 3.41 -7.86
CA GLU A 112 -14.23 4.70 -7.22
C GLU A 112 -12.74 5.10 -7.40
N LEU A 113 -12.07 4.59 -8.45
CA LEU A 113 -10.69 4.90 -8.77
C LEU A 113 -10.58 6.36 -9.23
N ASN A 114 -9.74 7.13 -8.56
CA ASN A 114 -9.42 8.49 -8.96
C ASN A 114 -7.92 8.75 -8.80
N ARG A 115 -7.44 9.85 -9.40
CA ARG A 115 -6.02 10.23 -9.36
C ARG A 115 -5.46 10.24 -7.93
N ARG A 116 -6.19 10.85 -6.99
CA ARG A 116 -5.75 11.00 -5.60
C ARG A 116 -5.58 9.65 -4.90
N THR A 117 -6.47 8.70 -5.17
CA THR A 117 -6.39 7.34 -4.64
C THR A 117 -5.15 6.62 -5.15
N VAL A 118 -4.89 6.69 -6.47
CA VAL A 118 -3.73 6.07 -7.10
C VAL A 118 -2.44 6.67 -6.56
N GLU A 119 -2.33 8.01 -6.53
CA GLU A 119 -1.17 8.70 -5.96
C GLU A 119 -0.93 8.33 -4.49
N SER A 120 -2.00 8.22 -3.67
CA SER A 120 -1.86 7.80 -2.27
C SER A 120 -1.33 6.39 -2.11
N LEU A 121 -1.75 5.44 -2.95
CA LEU A 121 -1.22 4.08 -2.96
C LEU A 121 0.24 4.04 -3.41
N ILE A 122 0.62 4.83 -4.43
CA ILE A 122 2.02 4.93 -4.90
C ILE A 122 2.90 5.51 -3.78
N LYS A 123 2.50 6.62 -3.17
CA LYS A 123 3.23 7.29 -2.09
C LYS A 123 3.41 6.39 -0.87
N ALA A 124 2.43 5.54 -0.56
CA ALA A 124 2.53 4.53 0.49
C ALA A 124 3.49 3.37 0.14
N GLY A 125 3.90 3.23 -1.12
CA GLY A 125 4.79 2.17 -1.59
C GLY A 125 4.09 0.90 -2.06
N ALA A 126 2.77 0.95 -2.30
CA ALA A 126 2.00 -0.23 -2.69
C ALA A 126 2.43 -0.83 -4.05
N PHE A 127 3.12 -0.08 -4.88
CA PHE A 127 3.58 -0.47 -6.22
C PHE A 127 5.10 -0.66 -6.34
N ASP A 128 5.86 -0.58 -5.24
CA ASP A 128 7.33 -0.65 -5.27
C ASP A 128 7.88 -1.93 -5.93
N ASN A 129 7.14 -3.04 -5.83
CA ASN A 129 7.52 -4.32 -6.41
C ASN A 129 7.18 -4.47 -7.91
N LEU A 130 6.61 -3.45 -8.56
CA LEU A 130 6.24 -3.49 -9.99
C LEU A 130 7.28 -2.87 -10.94
N GLY A 131 8.49 -2.62 -10.44
CA GLY A 131 9.66 -2.30 -11.27
C GLY A 131 9.85 -0.83 -11.66
N SER A 132 8.94 0.07 -11.29
CA SER A 132 9.08 1.51 -11.52
C SER A 132 9.21 2.26 -10.20
N ASN A 133 9.97 3.36 -10.19
CA ASN A 133 10.12 4.18 -9.00
C ASN A 133 8.86 5.02 -8.72
N ARG A 134 8.65 5.42 -7.47
CA ARG A 134 7.42 6.11 -7.02
C ARG A 134 7.19 7.43 -7.75
N ARG A 135 8.23 8.22 -7.97
CA ARG A 135 8.12 9.50 -8.66
C ARG A 135 7.66 9.34 -10.11
N SER A 136 8.26 8.40 -10.85
CA SER A 136 7.83 8.09 -12.23
C SER A 136 6.37 7.64 -12.28
N LEU A 137 5.92 6.84 -11.30
CA LEU A 137 4.53 6.39 -11.21
C LEU A 137 3.58 7.56 -10.94
N VAL A 138 3.92 8.47 -10.02
CA VAL A 138 3.10 9.66 -9.70
C VAL A 138 2.98 10.56 -10.94
N GLU A 139 4.09 10.85 -11.62
CA GLU A 139 4.09 11.68 -12.83
C GLU A 139 3.29 11.04 -13.99
N ALA A 140 3.32 9.72 -14.10
CA ALA A 140 2.58 8.98 -15.13
C ALA A 140 1.08 8.82 -14.83
N THR A 141 0.64 8.96 -13.59
CA THR A 141 -0.73 8.62 -13.15
C THR A 141 -1.81 9.31 -14.00
N GLU A 142 -1.67 10.60 -14.27
CA GLU A 142 -2.67 11.34 -15.06
C GLU A 142 -2.73 10.84 -16.51
N GLY A 143 -1.58 10.55 -17.11
CA GLY A 143 -1.50 10.00 -18.47
C GLY A 143 -2.12 8.60 -18.56
N VAL A 144 -1.84 7.75 -17.58
CA VAL A 144 -2.41 6.39 -17.47
C VAL A 144 -3.93 6.46 -17.38
N LEU A 145 -4.48 7.28 -16.49
CA LEU A 145 -5.94 7.39 -16.33
C LEU A 145 -6.62 7.93 -17.60
N LYS A 146 -6.05 8.95 -18.25
CA LYS A 146 -6.58 9.48 -19.52
C LYS A 146 -6.53 8.47 -20.66
N SER A 147 -5.46 7.67 -20.74
CA SER A 147 -5.35 6.61 -21.74
C SER A 147 -6.46 5.57 -21.56
N ILE A 148 -6.69 5.11 -20.34
CA ILE A 148 -7.73 4.12 -20.03
C ILE A 148 -9.14 4.68 -20.34
N GLU A 149 -9.42 5.94 -19.98
CA GLU A 149 -10.70 6.59 -20.31
C GLU A 149 -10.90 6.70 -21.84
N SER A 150 -9.86 7.05 -22.58
CA SER A 150 -9.91 7.12 -24.05
C SER A 150 -10.20 5.76 -24.67
N ASP A 151 -9.53 4.72 -24.21
CA ASP A 151 -9.70 3.36 -24.72
C ASP A 151 -11.09 2.79 -24.36
N SER A 152 -11.59 3.10 -23.16
CA SER A 152 -12.96 2.73 -22.76
C SER A 152 -14.02 3.40 -23.65
N ARG A 153 -13.86 4.68 -24.02
CA ARG A 153 -14.78 5.38 -24.90
C ARG A 153 -14.78 4.80 -26.32
N LYS A 154 -13.62 4.48 -26.88
CA LYS A 154 -13.51 3.83 -28.20
C LYS A 154 -14.23 2.49 -28.24
N ASN A 155 -14.14 1.71 -27.17
CA ASN A 155 -14.82 0.41 -27.05
C ASN A 155 -16.35 0.55 -26.92
N LEU A 156 -16.87 1.64 -26.33
CA LEU A 156 -18.31 1.91 -26.20
C LEU A 156 -18.93 2.37 -27.53
N ASP A 157 -18.20 3.10 -28.37
CA ASP A 157 -18.72 3.58 -29.69
C ASP A 157 -18.80 2.48 -30.74
N GLY A 158 -18.54 1.21 -30.40
CA GLY A 158 -18.73 0.06 -31.29
C GLY A 158 -17.87 0.06 -32.57
N GLN A 159 -16.87 0.94 -32.64
CA GLN A 159 -15.81 0.85 -33.63
C GLN A 159 -14.80 -0.23 -33.19
N ILE A 160 -15.23 -1.49 -33.34
CA ILE A 160 -14.27 -2.58 -33.50
C ILE A 160 -13.46 -2.16 -34.73
N ASP A 161 -12.18 -1.83 -34.50
CA ASP A 161 -11.29 -1.50 -35.58
C ASP A 161 -11.25 -2.69 -36.55
N LEU A 162 -11.96 -2.58 -37.65
CA LEU A 162 -12.03 -3.58 -38.70
C LEU A 162 -10.63 -3.92 -39.22
N PHE A 163 -9.66 -3.05 -38.94
CA PHE A 163 -8.26 -3.21 -39.29
C PHE A 163 -7.54 -4.23 -38.40
N SER A 164 -7.90 -4.33 -37.10
CA SER A 164 -7.33 -5.34 -36.21
C SER A 164 -7.85 -6.75 -36.51
N MET A 165 -9.08 -6.85 -37.05
CA MET A 165 -9.65 -8.12 -37.52
C MET A 165 -9.00 -8.61 -38.84
N MET A 166 -8.48 -7.69 -39.67
CA MET A 166 -7.91 -8.02 -40.98
C MET A 166 -6.42 -8.34 -40.93
N SER A 167 -5.70 -7.92 -39.89
CA SER A 167 -4.25 -8.11 -39.80
C SER A 167 -3.82 -9.43 -39.17
N GLY A 168 -4.71 -10.28 -38.65
CA GLY A 168 -4.38 -11.66 -38.23
C GLY A 168 -3.17 -11.80 -37.30
N MET A 169 -2.69 -10.70 -36.73
CA MET A 169 -1.59 -10.67 -35.79
C MET A 169 -2.16 -10.70 -34.39
N ASP A 170 -1.85 -11.75 -33.65
CA ASP A 170 -1.97 -11.84 -32.19
C ASP A 170 -1.08 -10.76 -31.53
N ASP A 171 -1.49 -9.50 -31.64
CA ASP A 171 -0.79 -8.38 -30.98
C ASP A 171 -1.54 -7.96 -29.72
N THR A 172 -1.91 -8.97 -28.92
CA THR A 172 -2.52 -8.77 -27.58
C THR A 172 -1.51 -8.25 -26.55
N SER A 173 -0.23 -8.14 -26.88
CA SER A 173 0.81 -7.70 -25.94
C SER A 173 1.18 -6.21 -26.05
N ALA A 174 0.93 -5.53 -27.16
CA ALA A 174 1.32 -4.12 -27.34
C ALA A 174 0.26 -3.11 -26.90
N ALA A 175 -1.03 -3.50 -26.88
CA ALA A 175 -2.13 -2.60 -26.50
C ALA A 175 -2.34 -2.48 -24.97
N ASP A 176 -1.70 -3.31 -24.15
CA ASP A 176 -1.91 -3.41 -22.71
C ASP A 176 -0.79 -2.77 -21.87
N SER A 177 0.08 -1.96 -22.46
CA SER A 177 1.16 -1.30 -21.74
C SER A 177 1.17 0.22 -21.96
N TYR A 178 1.27 0.97 -20.88
CA TYR A 178 1.57 2.39 -20.92
C TYR A 178 3.06 2.60 -20.62
N GLU A 179 3.78 3.28 -21.51
CA GLU A 179 5.19 3.56 -21.30
C GLU A 179 5.39 4.66 -20.25
N ILE A 180 5.91 4.27 -19.09
CA ILE A 180 6.23 5.19 -18.01
C ILE A 180 7.63 5.77 -18.25
N LYS A 181 7.71 7.08 -18.42
CA LYS A 181 8.99 7.77 -18.58
C LYS A 181 9.79 7.70 -17.29
N PRO A 182 11.00 7.14 -17.28
CA PRO A 182 11.82 7.08 -16.08
C PRO A 182 12.27 8.50 -15.68
N CYS A 183 12.09 8.83 -14.42
CA CYS A 183 12.63 10.05 -13.81
C CYS A 183 13.44 9.69 -12.55
N PRO A 184 14.32 10.58 -12.07
CA PRO A 184 15.04 10.36 -10.82
C PRO A 184 14.06 10.17 -9.66
N GLU A 185 14.32 9.20 -8.78
CA GLU A 185 13.50 8.96 -7.60
C GLU A 185 13.56 10.15 -6.64
N TYR A 186 12.56 10.26 -5.79
CA TYR A 186 12.55 11.16 -4.65
C TYR A 186 13.77 10.90 -3.75
N THR A 187 14.26 11.94 -3.09
CA THR A 187 15.25 11.76 -2.04
C THR A 187 14.65 10.93 -0.89
N HIS A 188 15.49 10.28 -0.10
CA HIS A 188 15.01 9.48 1.03
C HIS A 188 14.14 10.30 2.02
N ALA A 189 14.48 11.56 2.23
CA ALA A 189 13.69 12.45 3.09
C ALA A 189 12.29 12.75 2.50
N GLU A 190 12.21 12.97 1.19
CA GLU A 190 10.94 13.18 0.48
C GLU A 190 10.08 11.92 0.52
N LEU A 191 10.66 10.73 0.27
CA LEU A 191 9.94 9.44 0.37
C LEU A 191 9.31 9.25 1.75
N LEU A 192 10.06 9.50 2.81
CA LEU A 192 9.55 9.39 4.18
C LEU A 192 8.45 10.41 4.47
N GLN A 193 8.54 11.61 3.91
CA GLN A 193 7.51 12.63 4.04
C GLN A 193 6.21 12.22 3.32
N GLU A 194 6.32 11.72 2.10
CA GLU A 194 5.19 11.21 1.32
C GLU A 194 4.50 10.03 2.01
N GLU A 195 5.27 9.06 2.53
CA GLU A 195 4.74 7.95 3.33
C GLU A 195 3.96 8.45 4.55
N LYS A 196 4.53 9.38 5.31
CA LYS A 196 3.89 9.94 6.51
C LYS A 196 2.61 10.69 6.17
N GLU A 197 2.56 11.39 5.05
CA GLU A 197 1.36 12.12 4.63
C GLU A 197 0.18 11.17 4.40
N VAL A 198 0.41 10.04 3.72
CA VAL A 198 -0.67 9.13 3.29
C VAL A 198 -0.93 7.98 4.26
N SER A 199 0.04 7.56 5.06
CA SER A 199 -0.12 6.45 6.03
C SER A 199 -0.10 6.90 7.49
N GLY A 200 0.44 8.10 7.77
CA GLY A 200 0.72 8.58 9.12
C GLY A 200 2.00 8.02 9.73
N LEU A 201 2.67 7.10 9.07
CA LEU A 201 3.88 6.39 9.55
C LEU A 201 5.04 6.59 8.57
N TYR A 202 6.25 6.40 9.09
CA TYR A 202 7.44 6.20 8.29
C TYR A 202 7.63 4.70 8.08
N LEU A 203 7.35 4.19 6.89
CA LEU A 203 7.33 2.75 6.60
C LEU A 203 8.70 2.20 6.16
N SER A 204 9.45 2.98 5.37
CA SER A 204 10.75 2.56 4.82
C SER A 204 11.94 2.95 5.69
N GLY A 205 11.76 3.72 6.77
CA GLY A 205 12.84 4.16 7.67
C GLY A 205 12.39 5.26 8.59
N HIS A 206 13.31 5.85 9.36
CA HIS A 206 13.01 6.98 10.23
C HIS A 206 13.92 8.18 9.89
N PRO A 207 13.42 9.44 9.86
CA PRO A 207 14.26 10.60 9.54
C PRO A 207 15.49 10.75 10.41
N LEU A 208 15.43 10.25 11.65
CA LEU A 208 16.54 10.28 12.61
C LEU A 208 17.55 9.13 12.42
N ASP A 209 17.31 8.19 11.53
CA ASP A 209 18.23 7.07 11.29
C ASP A 209 19.60 7.56 10.81
N ALA A 210 19.63 8.64 10.03
CA ALA A 210 20.86 9.30 9.59
C ALA A 210 21.68 9.91 10.76
N TYR A 211 21.03 10.20 11.87
CA TYR A 211 21.66 10.81 13.06
C TYR A 211 21.86 9.82 14.21
N ARG A 212 21.57 8.54 14.00
CA ARG A 212 21.61 7.50 15.05
C ARG A 212 22.97 7.40 15.73
N GLU A 213 24.06 7.45 14.95
CA GLU A 213 25.42 7.42 15.51
C GLU A 213 25.75 8.70 16.30
N GLN A 214 25.29 9.85 15.84
CA GLN A 214 25.50 11.14 16.51
C GLN A 214 24.69 11.20 17.81
N SER A 215 23.44 10.76 17.81
CA SER A 215 22.59 10.74 19.00
C SER A 215 23.11 9.75 20.04
N ALA A 216 23.66 8.60 19.63
CA ALA A 216 24.28 7.63 20.55
C ALA A 216 25.54 8.20 21.25
N ARG A 217 26.29 9.09 20.58
CA ARG A 217 27.44 9.79 21.16
C ARG A 217 27.03 10.89 22.14
N CYS A 218 25.95 11.60 21.85
CA CYS A 218 25.47 12.72 22.66
C CYS A 218 24.60 12.30 23.86
N ALA A 219 23.88 11.19 23.75
CA ALA A 219 22.95 10.68 24.77
C ALA A 219 23.05 9.15 24.94
N PRO A 220 24.16 8.62 25.46
CA PRO A 220 24.39 7.17 25.55
C PRO A 220 23.37 6.41 26.42
N HIS A 221 22.56 7.12 27.21
CA HIS A 221 21.54 6.53 28.08
C HIS A 221 20.08 6.64 27.54
N ALA A 222 19.83 7.38 26.46
CA ALA A 222 18.48 7.56 25.90
C ALA A 222 17.97 6.36 25.08
N SER A 223 18.83 5.38 24.76
CA SER A 223 18.50 4.24 23.90
C SER A 223 17.93 3.02 24.63
N LYS A 224 17.56 3.14 25.90
CA LYS A 224 17.03 2.03 26.75
C LYS A 224 15.60 2.28 27.29
N ALA A 225 14.89 3.28 26.79
CA ALA A 225 13.50 3.52 27.16
C ALA A 225 12.53 3.10 26.04
#